data_ae00e935058fa0691f841e1e6529fc45
#
_entry.id   ae00e935058fa0691f841e1e6529fc45
#
_cell.length_a   1.000
_cell.length_b   1.000
_cell.length_c   1.000
_cell.angle_alpha   90.00
_cell.angle_beta   90.00
_cell.angle_gamma   90.00
#
_symmetry.space_group_name_H-M   'P 1'
#
loop_
_entity.id
_entity.type
_entity.pdbx_description
1 polymer ?
#
loop_
_entity_poly.entity_id
_entity_poly.type
_entity_poly.pdbx_seq_one_letter_code
_entity_poly.pdbx_strand_id
1 'polypeptide(L)'
;MQELIKASTAADGVLLLTLNRPEKRNALNNATLQCLCELLEEAEHNAEVKAVVLTGNVQCFAAGADLTELVALDAVSLQLDIRPKLWQKIDAFSKPLITAVNGYALGAGFELVLHSDMVICGENARFALPEIGLGMLPGAGGTQRLARLVGQQLTMRWAMTGEMISAKQAEQHGICSQVVPTELTVEYAVQLAAKIAKQAPLAIRVIKQSIKNIHETTLSQGLKFERQNFVWLAATKDRNEGINAFFEKRKPVFRGE
;
A
#
# COMPACT_ATOMS: atom_id res chain seq x y z
N MET A 1 -14.72 -4.99 -22.73
CA MET A 1 -14.88 -4.93 -21.26
C MET A 1 -14.15 -3.70 -20.75
N GLN A 2 -14.71 -2.99 -19.77
CA GLN A 2 -14.02 -1.85 -19.16
C GLN A 2 -12.81 -2.35 -18.39
N GLU A 3 -11.66 -1.71 -18.58
CA GLU A 3 -10.44 -2.00 -17.83
C GLU A 3 -10.64 -1.58 -16.36
N LEU A 4 -10.58 -2.53 -15.43
CA LEU A 4 -10.85 -2.30 -14.00
C LEU A 4 -9.77 -1.48 -13.30
N ILE A 5 -8.52 -1.63 -13.75
CA ILE A 5 -7.36 -0.90 -13.27
C ILE A 5 -6.52 -0.52 -14.50
N LYS A 6 -6.24 0.76 -14.67
CA LYS A 6 -5.34 1.24 -15.72
C LYS A 6 -3.90 1.14 -15.23
N ALA A 7 -3.01 0.59 -16.07
CA ALA A 7 -1.59 0.49 -15.81
C ALA A 7 -0.80 1.36 -16.77
N SER A 8 0.17 2.14 -16.26
CA SER A 8 1.05 2.97 -17.09
C SER A 8 2.41 3.16 -16.41
N THR A 9 3.46 3.37 -17.19
CA THR A 9 4.76 3.79 -16.68
C THR A 9 4.72 5.29 -16.41
N ALA A 10 4.84 5.69 -15.14
CA ALA A 10 4.78 7.10 -14.74
C ALA A 10 6.16 7.77 -14.65
N ALA A 11 7.20 6.99 -14.39
CA ALA A 11 8.60 7.40 -14.38
C ALA A 11 9.48 6.15 -14.56
N ASP A 12 10.79 6.36 -14.73
CA ASP A 12 11.75 5.26 -14.80
C ASP A 12 11.66 4.38 -13.52
N GLY A 13 11.39 3.10 -13.70
CA GLY A 13 11.18 2.14 -12.62
C GLY A 13 9.85 2.25 -11.86
N VAL A 14 8.91 3.12 -12.27
CA VAL A 14 7.65 3.37 -11.55
C VAL A 14 6.44 2.97 -12.37
N LEU A 15 5.71 1.96 -11.90
CA LEU A 15 4.41 1.55 -12.42
C LEU A 15 3.29 2.31 -11.67
N LEU A 16 2.43 3.02 -12.41
CA LEU A 16 1.23 3.66 -11.89
C LEU A 16 0.01 2.79 -12.19
N LEU A 17 -0.70 2.39 -11.14
CA LEU A 17 -1.96 1.67 -11.19
C LEU A 17 -3.09 2.60 -10.76
N THR A 18 -4.12 2.75 -11.61
CA THR A 18 -5.26 3.63 -11.33
C THR A 18 -6.55 2.80 -11.30
N LEU A 19 -7.21 2.73 -10.14
CA LEU A 19 -8.54 2.12 -10.01
C LEU A 19 -9.52 2.83 -10.95
N ASN A 20 -10.25 2.06 -11.77
CA ASN A 20 -11.03 2.60 -12.89
C ASN A 20 -12.45 2.04 -12.95
N ARG A 21 -13.18 2.17 -11.83
CA ARG A 21 -14.62 1.92 -11.72
C ARG A 21 -15.34 3.18 -11.20
N PRO A 22 -15.23 4.34 -11.89
CA PRO A 22 -15.74 5.62 -11.38
C PRO A 22 -17.26 5.60 -11.15
N GLU A 23 -18.02 4.87 -11.95
CA GLU A 23 -19.47 4.70 -11.83
C GLU A 23 -19.90 3.97 -10.54
N LYS A 24 -18.98 3.21 -9.95
CA LYS A 24 -19.13 2.54 -8.65
C LYS A 24 -18.24 3.17 -7.56
N ARG A 25 -17.74 4.40 -7.79
CA ARG A 25 -16.80 5.08 -6.87
C ARG A 25 -15.61 4.20 -6.49
N ASN A 26 -15.10 3.43 -7.45
CA ASN A 26 -14.00 2.48 -7.28
C ASN A 26 -14.25 1.42 -6.17
N ALA A 27 -15.52 1.02 -5.94
CA ALA A 27 -15.82 -0.07 -5.02
C ALA A 27 -15.07 -1.35 -5.43
N LEU A 28 -14.48 -2.02 -4.44
CA LEU A 28 -13.62 -3.18 -4.63
C LEU A 28 -14.47 -4.46 -4.65
N ASN A 29 -14.66 -5.02 -5.83
CA ASN A 29 -15.22 -6.35 -6.03
C ASN A 29 -14.09 -7.39 -6.22
N ASN A 30 -14.45 -8.67 -6.26
CA ASN A 30 -13.50 -9.76 -6.44
C ASN A 30 -12.67 -9.61 -7.72
N ALA A 31 -13.30 -9.22 -8.82
CA ALA A 31 -12.62 -9.00 -10.10
C ALA A 31 -11.58 -7.86 -10.04
N THR A 32 -11.88 -6.76 -9.33
CA THR A 32 -10.93 -5.66 -9.15
C THR A 32 -9.74 -6.07 -8.28
N LEU A 33 -9.99 -6.78 -7.17
CA LEU A 33 -8.91 -7.28 -6.31
C LEU A 33 -8.05 -8.32 -7.02
N GLN A 34 -8.65 -9.20 -7.81
CA GLN A 34 -7.92 -10.18 -8.61
C GLN A 34 -7.05 -9.48 -9.66
N CYS A 35 -7.60 -8.53 -10.42
CA CYS A 35 -6.85 -7.72 -11.38
C CYS A 35 -5.67 -6.99 -10.71
N LEU A 36 -5.88 -6.43 -9.51
CA LEU A 36 -4.78 -5.81 -8.75
C LEU A 36 -3.69 -6.83 -8.41
N CYS A 37 -4.08 -8.02 -7.94
CA CYS A 37 -3.12 -9.08 -7.62
C CYS A 37 -2.31 -9.53 -8.85
N GLU A 38 -2.95 -9.68 -10.01
CA GLU A 38 -2.31 -10.06 -11.26
C GLU A 38 -1.28 -8.99 -11.71
N LEU A 39 -1.66 -7.71 -11.68
CA LEU A 39 -0.76 -6.60 -12.01
C LEU A 39 0.42 -6.48 -11.03
N LEU A 40 0.20 -6.72 -9.73
CA LEU A 40 1.28 -6.73 -8.74
C LEU A 40 2.20 -7.95 -8.94
N GLU A 41 1.67 -9.11 -9.31
CA GLU A 41 2.45 -10.31 -9.62
C GLU A 41 3.30 -10.11 -10.90
N GLU A 42 2.75 -9.50 -11.94
CA GLU A 42 3.51 -9.08 -13.12
C GLU A 42 4.61 -8.08 -12.76
N ALA A 43 4.28 -7.06 -11.96
CA ALA A 43 5.24 -6.08 -11.47
C ALA A 43 6.34 -6.72 -10.61
N GLU A 44 6.04 -7.76 -9.82
CA GLU A 44 7.01 -8.49 -8.99
C GLU A 44 8.10 -9.13 -9.87
N HIS A 45 7.71 -9.75 -10.98
CA HIS A 45 8.61 -10.47 -11.90
C HIS A 45 9.28 -9.56 -12.93
N ASN A 46 8.77 -8.35 -13.15
CA ASN A 46 9.34 -7.40 -14.12
C ASN A 46 10.51 -6.63 -13.48
N ALA A 47 11.74 -6.88 -13.94
CA ALA A 47 12.94 -6.21 -13.44
C ALA A 47 12.95 -4.68 -13.68
N GLU A 48 12.22 -4.19 -14.68
CA GLU A 48 12.11 -2.76 -14.97
C GLU A 48 11.22 -2.03 -13.97
N VAL A 49 10.31 -2.72 -13.28
CA VAL A 49 9.47 -2.12 -12.24
C VAL A 49 10.20 -2.20 -10.90
N LYS A 50 10.49 -1.06 -10.30
CA LYS A 50 11.17 -0.92 -9.00
C LYS A 50 10.22 -0.52 -7.87
N ALA A 51 9.14 0.20 -8.18
CA ALA A 51 8.11 0.63 -7.25
C ALA A 51 6.76 0.75 -7.96
N VAL A 52 5.68 0.61 -7.19
CA VAL A 52 4.30 0.75 -7.67
C VAL A 52 3.63 1.90 -6.94
N VAL A 53 2.94 2.77 -7.69
CA VAL A 53 2.02 3.77 -7.16
C VAL A 53 0.61 3.33 -7.47
N LEU A 54 -0.27 3.27 -6.46
CA LEU A 54 -1.68 2.94 -6.62
C LEU A 54 -2.53 4.17 -6.29
N THR A 55 -3.45 4.51 -7.17
CA THR A 55 -4.36 5.65 -6.98
C THR A 55 -5.78 5.36 -7.45
N GLY A 56 -6.71 6.24 -7.11
CA GLY A 56 -8.06 6.30 -7.67
C GLY A 56 -8.26 7.55 -8.52
N ASN A 57 -9.44 8.17 -8.40
CA ASN A 57 -9.69 9.49 -8.99
C ASN A 57 -9.69 10.60 -7.91
N VAL A 58 -9.77 11.85 -8.33
CA VAL A 58 -9.70 13.03 -7.43
C VAL A 58 -10.82 13.04 -6.38
N GLN A 59 -11.98 12.45 -6.67
CA GLN A 59 -13.14 12.45 -5.77
C GLN A 59 -13.17 11.23 -4.85
N CYS A 60 -12.61 10.11 -5.30
CA CYS A 60 -12.69 8.85 -4.59
C CYS A 60 -11.53 7.93 -4.95
N PHE A 61 -10.72 7.58 -3.96
CA PHE A 61 -9.75 6.51 -4.08
C PHE A 61 -10.49 5.17 -4.25
N ALA A 62 -11.25 4.76 -3.21
CA ALA A 62 -12.13 3.59 -3.25
C ALA A 62 -13.19 3.69 -2.14
N ALA A 63 -14.46 3.50 -2.50
CA ALA A 63 -15.60 3.66 -1.58
C ALA A 63 -15.86 2.45 -0.66
N GLY A 64 -15.03 1.41 -0.73
CA GLY A 64 -15.17 0.21 0.09
C GLY A 64 -15.38 -1.05 -0.74
N ALA A 65 -15.82 -2.13 -0.09
CA ALA A 65 -16.22 -3.36 -0.77
C ALA A 65 -17.48 -3.14 -1.62
N ASP A 66 -17.60 -3.88 -2.72
CA ASP A 66 -18.83 -3.87 -3.51
C ASP A 66 -19.90 -4.67 -2.77
N LEU A 67 -20.83 -3.95 -2.13
CA LEU A 67 -21.88 -4.55 -1.29
C LEU A 67 -22.82 -5.46 -2.07
N THR A 68 -22.91 -5.32 -3.39
CA THR A 68 -23.75 -6.20 -4.23
C THR A 68 -23.22 -7.63 -4.26
N GLU A 69 -21.91 -7.83 -4.09
CA GLU A 69 -21.33 -9.16 -3.93
C GLU A 69 -21.49 -9.70 -2.49
N LEU A 70 -21.41 -8.81 -1.48
CA LEU A 70 -21.45 -9.24 -0.07
C LEU A 70 -22.87 -9.65 0.37
N VAL A 71 -23.90 -8.97 -0.09
CA VAL A 71 -25.29 -9.21 0.34
C VAL A 71 -25.79 -10.62 0.03
N ALA A 72 -25.21 -11.26 -0.98
CA ALA A 72 -25.58 -12.63 -1.39
C ALA A 72 -24.84 -13.74 -0.61
N LEU A 73 -23.85 -13.38 0.24
CA LEU A 73 -23.01 -14.34 0.92
C LEU A 73 -23.50 -14.59 2.34
N ASP A 74 -23.73 -15.86 2.66
CA ASP A 74 -23.89 -16.32 4.03
C ASP A 74 -22.55 -16.58 4.73
N ALA A 75 -22.57 -17.00 6.00
CA ALA A 75 -21.36 -17.22 6.79
C ALA A 75 -20.45 -18.32 6.17
N VAL A 76 -21.01 -19.35 5.57
CA VAL A 76 -20.26 -20.43 4.94
C VAL A 76 -19.58 -19.94 3.66
N SER A 77 -20.32 -19.23 2.84
CA SER A 77 -19.80 -18.65 1.59
C SER A 77 -18.71 -17.61 1.88
N LEU A 78 -18.86 -16.78 2.93
CA LEU A 78 -17.82 -15.85 3.38
C LEU A 78 -16.55 -16.57 3.86
N GLN A 79 -16.68 -17.70 4.54
CA GLN A 79 -15.53 -18.52 4.98
C GLN A 79 -14.75 -19.10 3.80
N LEU A 80 -15.44 -19.41 2.69
CA LEU A 80 -14.86 -19.98 1.46
C LEU A 80 -14.49 -18.91 0.42
N ASP A 81 -14.71 -17.64 0.72
CA ASP A 81 -14.44 -16.52 -0.20
C ASP A 81 -12.95 -16.43 -0.58
N ILE A 82 -12.70 -15.99 -1.80
CA ILE A 82 -11.35 -15.80 -2.33
C ILE A 82 -10.65 -14.54 -1.76
N ARG A 83 -11.42 -13.55 -1.27
CA ARG A 83 -10.89 -12.26 -0.78
C ARG A 83 -9.74 -12.38 0.21
N PRO A 84 -9.79 -13.23 1.25
CA PRO A 84 -8.66 -13.36 2.18
C PRO A 84 -7.35 -13.72 1.49
N LYS A 85 -7.39 -14.58 0.45
CA LYS A 85 -6.21 -14.95 -0.34
C LYS A 85 -5.72 -13.80 -1.21
N LEU A 86 -6.63 -12.99 -1.77
CA LEU A 86 -6.26 -11.81 -2.56
C LEU A 86 -5.59 -10.75 -1.68
N TRP A 87 -6.12 -10.49 -0.48
CA TRP A 87 -5.49 -9.59 0.47
C TRP A 87 -4.09 -10.07 0.91
N GLN A 88 -3.92 -11.37 1.14
CA GLN A 88 -2.61 -11.96 1.43
C GLN A 88 -1.62 -11.75 0.27
N LYS A 89 -2.05 -11.89 -0.99
CA LYS A 89 -1.20 -11.63 -2.16
C LYS A 89 -0.77 -10.16 -2.22
N ILE A 90 -1.68 -9.22 -1.97
CA ILE A 90 -1.34 -7.78 -1.91
C ILE A 90 -0.31 -7.53 -0.80
N ASP A 91 -0.50 -8.13 0.38
CA ASP A 91 0.42 -7.96 1.51
C ASP A 91 1.81 -8.57 1.26
N ALA A 92 1.86 -9.66 0.50
CA ALA A 92 3.11 -10.36 0.15
C ALA A 92 3.94 -9.64 -0.93
N PHE A 93 3.40 -8.62 -1.60
CA PHE A 93 4.14 -7.87 -2.63
C PHE A 93 5.44 -7.29 -2.07
N SER A 94 6.59 -7.65 -2.65
CA SER A 94 7.90 -7.37 -2.06
C SER A 94 8.49 -6.02 -2.43
N LYS A 95 8.08 -5.43 -3.57
CA LYS A 95 8.52 -4.11 -3.98
C LYS A 95 7.74 -3.01 -3.26
N PRO A 96 8.24 -1.76 -3.21
CA PRO A 96 7.51 -0.64 -2.62
C PRO A 96 6.15 -0.43 -3.28
N LEU A 97 5.11 -0.37 -2.45
CA LEU A 97 3.75 -0.01 -2.83
C LEU A 97 3.38 1.30 -2.15
N ILE A 98 3.17 2.35 -2.93
CA ILE A 98 2.80 3.68 -2.45
C ILE A 98 1.38 3.98 -2.87
N THR A 99 0.51 4.41 -1.95
CA THR A 99 -0.82 4.89 -2.32
C THR A 99 -0.86 6.40 -2.41
N ALA A 100 -1.44 6.89 -3.51
CA ALA A 100 -1.77 8.31 -3.73
C ALA A 100 -3.28 8.48 -3.55
N VAL A 101 -3.69 9.07 -2.41
CA VAL A 101 -5.10 9.07 -2.00
C VAL A 101 -5.70 10.46 -2.13
N ASN A 102 -6.70 10.58 -3.00
CA ASN A 102 -7.59 11.74 -3.09
C ASN A 102 -9.03 11.33 -2.78
N GLY A 103 -9.80 12.26 -2.20
CA GLY A 103 -11.19 12.04 -1.87
C GLY A 103 -11.39 10.89 -0.87
N TYR A 104 -12.39 10.07 -1.09
CA TYR A 104 -12.80 9.05 -0.14
C TYR A 104 -12.01 7.75 -0.28
N ALA A 105 -11.47 7.26 0.83
CA ALA A 105 -10.95 5.90 1.02
C ALA A 105 -11.70 5.27 2.21
N LEU A 106 -12.71 4.46 1.94
CA LEU A 106 -13.66 3.96 2.95
C LEU A 106 -13.64 2.44 3.03
N GLY A 107 -13.82 1.88 4.23
CA GLY A 107 -13.89 0.44 4.46
C GLY A 107 -12.74 -0.30 3.78
N ALA A 108 -13.04 -1.28 2.93
CA ALA A 108 -12.03 -2.02 2.16
C ALA A 108 -11.10 -1.11 1.34
N GLY A 109 -11.55 0.08 0.91
CA GLY A 109 -10.71 1.08 0.27
C GLY A 109 -9.68 1.67 1.23
N PHE A 110 -10.06 1.94 2.47
CA PHE A 110 -9.10 2.36 3.50
C PHE A 110 -8.21 1.18 3.93
N GLU A 111 -8.75 -0.03 4.01
CA GLU A 111 -7.95 -1.22 4.28
C GLU A 111 -6.86 -1.41 3.21
N LEU A 112 -7.17 -1.15 1.92
CA LEU A 112 -6.19 -1.19 0.83
C LEU A 112 -5.07 -0.15 1.03
N VAL A 113 -5.40 1.06 1.49
CA VAL A 113 -4.40 2.06 1.88
C VAL A 113 -3.52 1.54 3.02
N LEU A 114 -4.09 0.89 4.04
CA LEU A 114 -3.35 0.32 5.17
C LEU A 114 -2.45 -0.88 4.80
N HIS A 115 -2.64 -1.49 3.63
CA HIS A 115 -1.72 -2.51 3.07
C HIS A 115 -0.51 -1.92 2.35
N SER A 116 -0.55 -0.64 1.98
CA SER A 116 0.59 0.01 1.33
C SER A 116 1.73 0.34 2.31
N ASP A 117 2.92 0.54 1.76
CA ASP A 117 4.10 0.83 2.57
C ASP A 117 4.19 2.32 2.93
N MET A 118 3.68 3.18 2.06
CA MET A 118 3.67 4.64 2.24
C MET A 118 2.40 5.22 1.61
N VAL A 119 1.93 6.31 2.22
CA VAL A 119 0.72 7.00 1.78
C VAL A 119 1.02 8.47 1.58
N ILE A 120 0.76 8.99 0.39
CA ILE A 120 0.66 10.42 0.08
C ILE A 120 -0.81 10.73 -0.10
N CYS A 121 -1.33 11.73 0.59
CA CYS A 121 -2.73 12.11 0.41
C CYS A 121 -2.91 13.59 0.08
N GLY A 122 -3.93 13.87 -0.72
CA GLY A 122 -4.38 15.23 -0.98
C GLY A 122 -5.13 15.81 0.22
N GLU A 123 -5.19 17.12 0.33
CA GLU A 123 -5.93 17.84 1.38
C GLU A 123 -7.42 17.44 1.45
N ASN A 124 -7.97 16.98 0.31
CA ASN A 124 -9.34 16.52 0.21
C ASN A 124 -9.54 15.06 0.68
N ALA A 125 -8.49 14.33 1.04
CA ALA A 125 -8.61 12.92 1.43
C ALA A 125 -9.42 12.75 2.72
N ARG A 126 -10.25 11.69 2.72
CA ARG A 126 -11.12 11.31 3.83
C ARG A 126 -11.07 9.79 3.97
N PHE A 127 -10.79 9.34 5.18
CA PHE A 127 -10.67 7.93 5.51
C PHE A 127 -11.74 7.56 6.53
N ALA A 128 -12.29 6.35 6.47
CA ALA A 128 -13.16 5.81 7.51
C ALA A 128 -13.22 4.28 7.43
N LEU A 129 -13.59 3.67 8.56
CA LEU A 129 -14.02 2.27 8.65
C LEU A 129 -15.52 2.26 9.02
N PRO A 130 -16.44 2.43 8.04
CA PRO A 130 -17.86 2.65 8.29
C PRO A 130 -18.65 1.34 8.43
N GLU A 131 -18.00 0.19 8.48
CA GLU A 131 -18.61 -1.15 8.50
C GLU A 131 -19.59 -1.34 9.66
N ILE A 132 -19.40 -0.65 10.76
CA ILE A 132 -20.31 -0.68 11.93
C ILE A 132 -21.75 -0.24 11.56
N GLY A 133 -21.88 0.70 10.61
CA GLY A 133 -23.17 1.12 10.09
C GLY A 133 -23.93 0.04 9.32
N LEU A 134 -23.24 -1.04 8.94
CA LEU A 134 -23.81 -2.22 8.28
C LEU A 134 -23.93 -3.43 9.23
N GLY A 135 -23.66 -3.25 10.54
CA GLY A 135 -23.61 -4.34 11.51
C GLY A 135 -22.41 -5.29 11.29
N MET A 136 -21.35 -4.79 10.68
CA MET A 136 -20.14 -5.56 10.35
C MET A 136 -18.90 -4.93 10.98
N LEU A 137 -17.76 -5.59 10.83
CA LEU A 137 -16.44 -5.06 11.12
C LEU A 137 -15.57 -5.06 9.86
N PRO A 138 -14.47 -4.29 9.81
CA PRO A 138 -13.49 -4.36 8.73
C PRO A 138 -12.96 -5.79 8.55
N GLY A 139 -12.98 -6.29 7.31
CA GLY A 139 -12.69 -7.70 7.01
C GLY A 139 -11.32 -7.96 6.36
N ALA A 140 -10.57 -6.89 6.03
CA ALA A 140 -9.27 -6.99 5.36
C ALA A 140 -8.11 -6.43 6.21
N GLY A 141 -8.26 -6.46 7.53
CA GLY A 141 -7.21 -6.09 8.48
C GLY A 141 -7.31 -4.66 9.03
N GLY A 142 -8.36 -3.92 8.72
CA GLY A 142 -8.53 -2.51 9.14
C GLY A 142 -8.37 -2.31 10.63
N THR A 143 -9.02 -3.12 11.46
CA THR A 143 -8.90 -3.03 12.93
C THR A 143 -7.47 -3.30 13.41
N GLN A 144 -6.80 -4.29 12.81
CA GLN A 144 -5.48 -4.74 13.25
C GLN A 144 -4.37 -3.79 12.79
N ARG A 145 -4.41 -3.36 11.51
CA ARG A 145 -3.41 -2.47 10.93
C ARG A 145 -3.53 -1.05 11.49
N LEU A 146 -4.76 -0.53 11.58
CA LEU A 146 -4.97 0.81 12.13
C LEU A 146 -4.57 0.89 13.61
N ALA A 147 -4.89 -0.14 14.42
CA ALA A 147 -4.51 -0.14 15.84
C ALA A 147 -2.98 -0.18 16.05
N ARG A 148 -2.24 -0.85 15.17
CA ARG A 148 -0.77 -0.86 15.20
C ARG A 148 -0.17 0.48 14.79
N LEU A 149 -0.88 1.22 13.96
CA LEU A 149 -0.41 2.49 13.41
C LEU A 149 -0.71 3.68 14.34
N VAL A 150 -1.96 3.79 14.80
CA VAL A 150 -2.44 4.97 15.57
C VAL A 150 -2.74 4.68 17.05
N GLY A 151 -2.63 3.42 17.45
CA GLY A 151 -2.95 2.96 18.79
C GLY A 151 -4.42 2.59 18.99
N GLN A 152 -4.68 1.85 20.06
CA GLN A 152 -5.97 1.22 20.34
C GLN A 152 -7.11 2.24 20.53
N GLN A 153 -6.86 3.33 21.25
CA GLN A 153 -7.90 4.31 21.62
C GLN A 153 -8.53 4.98 20.39
N LEU A 154 -7.70 5.49 19.49
CA LEU A 154 -8.19 6.14 18.28
C LEU A 154 -8.86 5.14 17.33
N THR A 155 -8.28 3.94 17.19
CA THR A 155 -8.88 2.89 16.36
C THR A 155 -10.26 2.49 16.87
N MET A 156 -10.44 2.28 18.18
CA MET A 156 -11.75 1.98 18.77
C MET A 156 -12.75 3.10 18.48
N ARG A 157 -12.37 4.34 18.70
CA ARG A 157 -13.22 5.49 18.41
C ARG A 157 -13.66 5.47 16.93
N TRP A 158 -12.73 5.46 16.00
CA TRP A 158 -13.02 5.56 14.58
C TRP A 158 -13.78 4.34 14.03
N ALA A 159 -13.41 3.12 14.45
CA ALA A 159 -14.07 1.92 13.96
C ALA A 159 -15.47 1.70 14.58
N MET A 160 -15.69 2.10 15.85
CA MET A 160 -16.98 1.94 16.52
C MET A 160 -17.98 3.05 16.17
N THR A 161 -17.52 4.22 15.73
CA THR A 161 -18.38 5.33 15.32
C THR A 161 -18.53 5.44 13.80
N GLY A 162 -17.59 4.88 13.02
CA GLY A 162 -17.53 5.06 11.56
C GLY A 162 -17.21 6.50 11.15
N GLU A 163 -16.73 7.35 12.07
CA GLU A 163 -16.45 8.76 11.78
C GLU A 163 -15.33 8.94 10.74
N MET A 164 -15.43 10.04 9.99
CA MET A 164 -14.44 10.39 8.98
C MET A 164 -13.17 10.95 9.59
N ILE A 165 -12.03 10.48 9.10
CA ILE A 165 -10.68 10.95 9.41
C ILE A 165 -10.25 11.87 8.27
N SER A 166 -9.93 13.12 8.58
CA SER A 166 -9.43 14.08 7.58
C SER A 166 -7.96 13.81 7.21
N ALA A 167 -7.51 14.33 6.07
CA ALA A 167 -6.11 14.27 5.64
C ALA A 167 -5.15 14.77 6.75
N LYS A 168 -5.48 15.90 7.38
CA LYS A 168 -4.70 16.46 8.49
C LYS A 168 -4.60 15.50 9.69
N GLN A 169 -5.70 14.87 10.09
CA GLN A 169 -5.68 13.87 11.16
C GLN A 169 -4.88 12.63 10.75
N ALA A 170 -5.02 12.20 9.47
CA ALA A 170 -4.26 11.07 8.94
C ALA A 170 -2.75 11.31 9.00
N GLU A 171 -2.27 12.51 8.65
CA GLU A 171 -0.86 12.91 8.78
C GLU A 171 -0.43 12.98 10.25
N GLN A 172 -1.23 13.64 11.08
CA GLN A 172 -0.94 13.81 12.52
C GLN A 172 -0.75 12.48 13.25
N HIS A 173 -1.48 11.45 12.84
CA HIS A 173 -1.45 10.12 13.46
C HIS A 173 -0.68 9.06 12.67
N GLY A 174 0.04 9.47 11.61
CA GLY A 174 0.93 8.59 10.84
C GLY A 174 0.21 7.62 9.89
N ILE A 175 -1.07 7.87 9.56
CA ILE A 175 -1.79 7.11 8.51
C ILE A 175 -1.24 7.46 7.13
N CYS A 176 -0.90 8.71 6.90
CA CYS A 176 -0.15 9.13 5.71
C CYS A 176 1.16 9.81 6.12
N SER A 177 2.15 9.71 5.25
CA SER A 177 3.47 10.29 5.48
C SER A 177 3.55 11.76 5.09
N GLN A 178 2.62 12.23 4.25
CA GLN A 178 2.58 13.60 3.77
C GLN A 178 1.20 13.98 3.21
N VAL A 179 0.74 15.19 3.53
CA VAL A 179 -0.42 15.84 2.90
C VAL A 179 0.10 16.89 1.90
N VAL A 180 -0.49 16.89 0.72
CA VAL A 180 -0.12 17.80 -0.37
C VAL A 180 -1.37 18.41 -1.01
N PRO A 181 -1.27 19.49 -1.82
CA PRO A 181 -2.39 19.96 -2.64
C PRO A 181 -2.99 18.81 -3.46
N THR A 182 -4.31 18.77 -3.52
CA THR A 182 -5.07 17.63 -4.11
C THR A 182 -4.62 17.31 -5.54
N GLU A 183 -4.36 18.30 -6.35
CA GLU A 183 -3.94 18.17 -7.74
C GLU A 183 -2.52 17.59 -7.90
N LEU A 184 -1.68 17.70 -6.88
CA LEU A 184 -0.29 17.24 -6.88
C LEU A 184 -0.09 15.87 -6.24
N THR A 185 -1.15 15.24 -5.71
CA THR A 185 -1.05 14.00 -4.92
C THR A 185 -0.36 12.87 -5.68
N VAL A 186 -0.76 12.62 -6.93
CA VAL A 186 -0.18 11.55 -7.76
C VAL A 186 1.25 11.90 -8.14
N GLU A 187 1.52 13.16 -8.48
CA GLU A 187 2.86 13.62 -8.84
C GLU A 187 3.85 13.40 -7.69
N TYR A 188 3.49 13.79 -6.46
CA TYR A 188 4.35 13.59 -5.29
C TYR A 188 4.59 12.11 -4.98
N ALA A 189 3.57 11.27 -5.11
CA ALA A 189 3.71 9.82 -4.94
C ALA A 189 4.66 9.21 -5.99
N VAL A 190 4.55 9.63 -7.25
CA VAL A 190 5.44 9.22 -8.35
C VAL A 190 6.87 9.73 -8.11
N GLN A 191 7.05 10.96 -7.68
CA GLN A 191 8.38 11.50 -7.33
C GLN A 191 9.02 10.71 -6.19
N LEU A 192 8.27 10.35 -5.14
CA LEU A 192 8.75 9.50 -4.05
C LEU A 192 9.13 8.11 -4.56
N ALA A 193 8.27 7.48 -5.36
CA ALA A 193 8.54 6.19 -5.99
C ALA A 193 9.80 6.22 -6.87
N ALA A 194 9.96 7.26 -7.70
CA ALA A 194 11.13 7.44 -8.55
C ALA A 194 12.43 7.66 -7.76
N LYS A 195 12.35 8.32 -6.58
CA LYS A 195 13.49 8.43 -5.66
C LYS A 195 13.89 7.08 -5.09
N ILE A 196 12.90 6.24 -4.74
CA ILE A 196 13.13 4.89 -4.21
C ILE A 196 13.63 3.95 -5.32
N ALA A 197 13.08 4.05 -6.54
CA ALA A 197 13.47 3.24 -7.69
C ALA A 197 14.96 3.37 -8.08
N LYS A 198 15.62 4.46 -7.68
CA LYS A 198 17.06 4.69 -7.88
C LYS A 198 17.94 4.00 -6.82
N GLN A 199 17.37 3.38 -5.79
CA GLN A 199 18.12 2.71 -4.73
C GLN A 199 18.33 1.23 -5.07
N ALA A 200 19.25 0.57 -4.33
CA ALA A 200 19.55 -0.85 -4.50
C ALA A 200 18.30 -1.73 -4.25
N PRO A 201 17.77 -2.44 -5.25
CA PRO A 201 16.48 -3.12 -5.15
C PRO A 201 16.43 -4.17 -4.05
N LEU A 202 17.51 -4.94 -3.86
CA LEU A 202 17.59 -5.95 -2.80
C LEU A 202 17.56 -5.32 -1.41
N ALA A 203 18.27 -4.21 -1.21
CA ALA A 203 18.26 -3.49 0.05
C ALA A 203 16.86 -2.91 0.37
N ILE A 204 16.16 -2.36 -0.62
CA ILE A 204 14.78 -1.86 -0.46
C ILE A 204 13.85 -2.98 0.00
N ARG A 205 13.89 -4.16 -0.64
CA ARG A 205 13.05 -5.31 -0.25
C ARG A 205 13.32 -5.75 1.19
N VAL A 206 14.57 -5.83 1.57
CA VAL A 206 14.98 -6.23 2.92
C VAL A 206 14.57 -5.18 3.96
N ILE A 207 14.71 -3.88 3.67
CA ILE A 207 14.23 -2.80 4.54
C ILE A 207 12.72 -2.92 4.74
N LYS A 208 11.94 -3.08 3.66
CA LYS A 208 10.48 -3.28 3.74
C LYS A 208 10.13 -4.46 4.63
N GLN A 209 10.76 -5.62 4.41
CA GLN A 209 10.51 -6.82 5.18
C GLN A 209 10.91 -6.65 6.65
N SER A 210 12.05 -6.01 6.94
CA SER A 210 12.53 -5.76 8.31
C SER A 210 11.56 -4.87 9.07
N ILE A 211 11.01 -3.83 8.43
CA ILE A 211 10.04 -2.93 9.05
C ILE A 211 8.69 -3.64 9.26
N LYS A 212 8.21 -4.42 8.28
CA LYS A 212 6.96 -5.20 8.44
C LYS A 212 7.05 -6.18 9.61
N ASN A 213 8.20 -6.74 9.89
CA ASN A 213 8.40 -7.68 11.01
C ASN A 213 8.26 -7.06 12.41
N ILE A 214 8.24 -5.73 12.53
CA ILE A 214 8.15 -5.05 13.85
C ILE A 214 6.91 -5.45 14.65
N HIS A 215 5.81 -5.79 13.96
CA HIS A 215 4.54 -6.15 14.58
C HIS A 215 4.34 -7.65 14.75
N GLU A 216 5.25 -8.47 14.19
CA GLU A 216 5.12 -9.94 14.18
C GLU A 216 6.13 -10.62 15.11
N THR A 217 7.17 -9.88 15.55
CA THR A 217 8.27 -10.45 16.33
C THR A 217 8.62 -9.59 17.54
N THR A 218 9.36 -10.19 18.49
CA THR A 218 9.97 -9.41 19.59
C THR A 218 11.14 -8.57 19.05
N LEU A 219 11.48 -7.48 19.75
CA LEU A 219 12.63 -6.64 19.39
C LEU A 219 13.90 -7.46 19.18
N SER A 220 14.17 -8.41 20.08
CA SER A 220 15.37 -9.25 19.98
C SER A 220 15.41 -10.13 18.74
N GLN A 221 14.27 -10.65 18.31
CA GLN A 221 14.17 -11.41 17.05
C GLN A 221 14.27 -10.49 15.83
N GLY A 222 13.62 -9.32 15.87
CA GLY A 222 13.74 -8.29 14.83
C GLY A 222 15.19 -7.86 14.62
N LEU A 223 15.94 -7.60 15.68
CA LEU A 223 17.37 -7.24 15.61
C LEU A 223 18.24 -8.38 15.02
N LYS A 224 17.93 -9.63 15.34
CA LYS A 224 18.63 -10.78 14.72
C LYS A 224 18.34 -10.86 13.22
N PHE A 225 17.09 -10.70 12.82
CA PHE A 225 16.68 -10.68 11.42
C PHE A 225 17.38 -9.54 10.66
N GLU A 226 17.36 -8.33 11.19
CA GLU A 226 18.05 -7.17 10.62
C GLU A 226 19.55 -7.44 10.45
N ARG A 227 20.22 -7.97 11.50
CA ARG A 227 21.65 -8.29 11.44
C ARG A 227 21.99 -9.34 10.38
N GLN A 228 21.17 -10.40 10.27
CA GLN A 228 21.36 -11.44 9.26
C GLN A 228 21.26 -10.86 7.85
N ASN A 229 20.25 -10.02 7.60
CA ASN A 229 20.05 -9.37 6.32
C ASN A 229 21.13 -8.34 5.99
N PHE A 230 21.62 -7.59 6.99
CA PHE A 230 22.77 -6.71 6.82
C PHE A 230 24.01 -7.47 6.34
N VAL A 231 24.28 -8.63 6.94
CA VAL A 231 25.40 -9.51 6.52
C VAL A 231 25.13 -10.07 5.12
N TRP A 232 23.91 -10.50 4.82
CA TRP A 232 23.55 -11.01 3.51
C TRP A 232 23.74 -9.95 2.41
N LEU A 233 23.30 -8.72 2.64
CA LEU A 233 23.48 -7.61 1.69
C LEU A 233 24.97 -7.29 1.45
N ALA A 234 25.86 -7.60 2.38
CA ALA A 234 27.29 -7.39 2.19
C ALA A 234 27.90 -8.23 1.06
N ALA A 235 27.24 -9.31 0.64
CA ALA A 235 27.65 -10.16 -0.48
C ALA A 235 27.16 -9.66 -1.84
N THR A 236 26.30 -8.61 -1.90
CA THR A 236 25.73 -8.11 -3.16
C THR A 236 26.72 -7.23 -3.94
N LYS A 237 26.60 -7.24 -5.27
CA LYS A 237 27.34 -6.33 -6.14
C LYS A 237 26.90 -4.88 -5.92
N ASP A 238 25.61 -4.65 -5.69
CA ASP A 238 25.06 -3.32 -5.42
C ASP A 238 25.69 -2.66 -4.19
N ARG A 239 25.98 -3.43 -3.14
CA ARG A 239 26.72 -2.90 -1.98
C ARG A 239 28.10 -2.39 -2.36
N ASN A 240 28.84 -3.14 -3.19
CA ASN A 240 30.17 -2.73 -3.63
C ASN A 240 30.09 -1.51 -4.56
N GLU A 241 29.11 -1.50 -5.47
CA GLU A 241 28.83 -0.34 -6.34
C GLU A 241 28.52 0.91 -5.50
N GLY A 242 27.66 0.80 -4.51
CA GLY A 242 27.31 1.93 -3.64
C GLY A 242 28.52 2.52 -2.91
N ILE A 243 29.38 1.68 -2.38
CA ILE A 243 30.61 2.10 -1.67
C ILE A 243 31.61 2.74 -2.65
N ASN A 244 31.84 2.12 -3.81
CA ASN A 244 32.78 2.65 -4.82
C ASN A 244 32.28 4.00 -5.36
N ALA A 245 30.99 4.10 -5.71
CA ALA A 245 30.39 5.34 -6.19
C ALA A 245 30.52 6.48 -5.16
N PHE A 246 30.38 6.16 -3.85
CA PHE A 246 30.57 7.14 -2.77
C PHE A 246 32.00 7.68 -2.73
N PHE A 247 33.02 6.80 -2.79
CA PHE A 247 34.43 7.23 -2.79
C PHE A 247 34.80 7.99 -4.08
N GLU A 248 34.24 7.57 -5.21
CA GLU A 248 34.47 8.20 -6.52
C GLU A 248 33.62 9.48 -6.73
N LYS A 249 32.77 9.84 -5.77
CA LYS A 249 31.85 11.01 -5.82
C LYS A 249 30.94 11.02 -7.07
N ARG A 250 30.49 9.86 -7.50
CA ARG A 250 29.53 9.67 -8.61
C ARG A 250 28.21 9.09 -8.11
N LYS A 251 27.20 9.13 -8.96
CA LYS A 251 25.94 8.42 -8.68
C LYS A 251 26.13 6.92 -8.87
N PRO A 252 25.63 6.08 -7.94
CA PRO A 252 25.65 4.63 -8.11
C PRO A 252 24.66 4.16 -9.18
N VAL A 253 24.94 3.00 -9.78
CA VAL A 253 24.05 2.32 -10.73
C VAL A 253 23.76 0.93 -10.16
N PHE A 254 22.62 0.80 -9.51
CA PHE A 254 22.19 -0.43 -8.87
C PHE A 254 21.44 -1.35 -9.84
N ARG A 255 21.71 -2.65 -9.78
CA ARG A 255 21.14 -3.66 -10.69
C ARG A 255 20.33 -4.74 -10.00
N GLY A 256 20.36 -4.80 -8.66
CA GLY A 256 19.70 -5.84 -7.87
C GLY A 256 20.46 -7.17 -7.86
N GLU A 257 21.77 -7.14 -7.90
CA GLU A 257 22.67 -8.31 -7.94
C GLU A 257 23.58 -8.41 -6.71
#